data_d08b288433d69271cc1cf453da94d3b0
#
_entry.id   d08b288433d69271cc1cf453da94d3b0
#
_cell.length_a   1.000
_cell.length_b   1.000
_cell.length_c   1.000
_cell.angle_alpha   90.00
_cell.angle_beta   90.00
_cell.angle_gamma   90.00
#
_symmetry.space_group_name_H-M   'P 1'
#
loop_
_entity.id
_entity.type
_entity.pdbx_description
1 polymer ?
#
loop_
_entity_poly.entity_id
_entity_poly.type
_entity_poly.pdbx_seq_one_letter_code
_entity_poly.pdbx_strand_id
1 'polypeptide(L)'
;PTQLDLFETSLKTLADVPHTYQLVDSDAAALALVEELLKHTCVAFDTETTSLNALDARLVGMSFATAPGTAYYVAVPADREEAQRRVDIFRPFFSAPTIEKVGQNMKYDMLVMRQWGVTLEGPLFDTMLAHYVVQPEMRHGMDYMAEVYLKYKTIHIDELIGARGKNQRSMGDLSPREICDYACEDADITLQLKPLLEAEMQQYDVERVFREIEMPLLPVLAEMELTGVVLDTDAIESTGRLFMERLAALENEIYELAGHAFTITSPRQVGEVLFGELQLAQKVKKTKTGQYSTSEEELEKLKSKHPIVEKILQHRGLKKLLSTYIEALPKLINPTTGHIHTSFNQAVTATGRLSSSNPNLQNIPIRDDDGKEIRRTFVPEPGHVFFSADYSQIELRIMAHLSGDKNLVEAFREGNDIHAATAAKIFKKPLEEVTKDERRKAKTANFGIIYGISAFGLAERMGVSRTEAKELIENYFLPYPAVKEYMDKSIDLARDRGYILTDFGRRRYLSDINSANSVVRGYAERNAINAPIQGTAADIIKIAMIRIADRMRREGVKSKMILQVHDELNFSVLPEELDTIRKIVVEEMESAYTMQVPLVAECGVGENWLEAH
;
A
#
# COMPACT_ATOMS: atom_id res chain seq x y z
N PRO A 1 -31.16 -16.93 -12.87
CA PRO A 1 -30.82 -16.37 -14.16
C PRO A 1 -31.85 -15.33 -14.50
N THR A 2 -31.54 -14.08 -14.30
CA THR A 2 -32.40 -12.97 -14.63
C THR A 2 -32.26 -12.69 -16.12
N GLN A 3 -33.35 -12.40 -16.75
CA GLN A 3 -33.60 -12.16 -18.17
C GLN A 3 -32.80 -10.94 -18.75
N LEU A 4 -31.74 -10.50 -18.07
CA LEU A 4 -30.86 -9.40 -18.45
C LEU A 4 -29.64 -9.81 -19.28
N ASP A 5 -29.38 -11.11 -19.42
CA ASP A 5 -28.25 -11.65 -20.20
C ASP A 5 -28.54 -11.80 -21.71
N LEU A 6 -29.68 -11.31 -22.20
CA LEU A 6 -30.08 -11.45 -23.59
C LEU A 6 -29.69 -10.28 -24.50
N PHE A 7 -29.03 -9.25 -23.96
CA PHE A 7 -28.42 -8.18 -24.73
C PHE A 7 -26.94 -8.04 -24.32
N GLU A 8 -26.12 -9.05 -24.62
CA GLU A 8 -24.70 -8.82 -24.80
C GLU A 8 -24.57 -7.84 -25.98
N THR A 9 -24.50 -6.56 -25.66
CA THR A 9 -23.98 -5.57 -26.62
C THR A 9 -22.55 -6.01 -26.89
N SER A 10 -22.30 -6.53 -28.09
CA SER A 10 -20.95 -6.93 -28.51
C SER A 10 -20.02 -5.73 -28.33
N LEU A 11 -18.93 -5.92 -27.56
CA LEU A 11 -17.93 -4.89 -27.37
C LEU A 11 -17.34 -4.49 -28.73
N LYS A 12 -17.16 -3.19 -28.94
CA LYS A 12 -16.47 -2.68 -30.13
C LYS A 12 -14.98 -2.99 -30.01
N THR A 13 -14.34 -3.22 -31.14
CA THR A 13 -12.88 -3.37 -31.24
C THR A 13 -12.31 -2.28 -32.14
N LEU A 14 -10.99 -2.25 -32.29
CA LEU A 14 -10.32 -1.28 -33.14
C LEU A 14 -10.86 -1.31 -34.59
N ALA A 15 -11.21 -2.48 -35.10
CA ALA A 15 -11.78 -2.63 -36.43
C ALA A 15 -13.16 -1.94 -36.62
N ASP A 16 -13.89 -1.73 -35.52
CA ASP A 16 -15.25 -1.19 -35.52
C ASP A 16 -15.31 0.33 -35.40
N VAL A 17 -14.19 0.98 -35.12
CA VAL A 17 -14.14 2.43 -34.84
C VAL A 17 -13.21 3.16 -35.80
N PRO A 18 -13.58 4.37 -36.25
CA PRO A 18 -12.67 5.18 -37.08
C PRO A 18 -11.46 5.62 -36.23
N HIS A 19 -10.27 5.47 -36.78
CA HIS A 19 -9.04 5.86 -36.12
C HIS A 19 -7.94 6.20 -37.11
N THR A 20 -7.02 7.05 -36.68
CA THR A 20 -5.80 7.39 -37.42
C THR A 20 -4.62 7.18 -36.47
N TYR A 21 -3.99 6.03 -36.60
CA TYR A 21 -2.81 5.63 -35.81
C TYR A 21 -1.58 5.66 -36.71
N GLN A 22 -0.63 6.51 -36.38
CA GLN A 22 0.55 6.77 -37.20
C GLN A 22 1.82 6.24 -36.53
N LEU A 23 2.61 5.49 -37.30
CA LEU A 23 3.96 5.12 -36.91
C LEU A 23 4.93 6.28 -37.18
N VAL A 24 5.71 6.65 -36.17
CA VAL A 24 6.78 7.65 -36.26
C VAL A 24 8.11 6.92 -36.02
N ASP A 25 8.89 6.72 -37.07
CA ASP A 25 10.11 5.91 -37.04
C ASP A 25 11.30 6.63 -37.70
N SER A 26 11.36 7.94 -37.57
CA SER A 26 12.51 8.76 -37.98
C SER A 26 12.60 10.01 -37.10
N ASP A 27 13.78 10.58 -37.03
CA ASP A 27 13.98 11.85 -36.32
C ASP A 27 13.21 13.00 -36.94
N ALA A 28 13.13 13.04 -38.25
CA ALA A 28 12.34 14.06 -38.99
C ALA A 28 10.84 13.98 -38.66
N ALA A 29 10.28 12.77 -38.65
CA ALA A 29 8.88 12.56 -38.30
C ALA A 29 8.64 12.87 -36.79
N ALA A 30 9.58 12.55 -35.94
CA ALA A 30 9.53 12.88 -34.51
C ALA A 30 9.50 14.40 -34.27
N LEU A 31 10.36 15.16 -34.95
CA LEU A 31 10.36 16.63 -34.89
C LEU A 31 9.02 17.23 -35.32
N ALA A 32 8.44 16.72 -36.42
CA ALA A 32 7.11 17.13 -36.88
C ALA A 32 6.02 16.82 -35.83
N LEU A 33 6.09 15.67 -35.21
CA LEU A 33 5.15 15.29 -34.15
C LEU A 33 5.24 16.20 -32.93
N VAL A 34 6.43 16.57 -32.48
CA VAL A 34 6.59 17.49 -31.34
C VAL A 34 5.95 18.84 -31.61
N GLU A 35 6.11 19.38 -32.81
CA GLU A 35 5.43 20.62 -33.21
C GLU A 35 3.90 20.49 -33.13
N GLU A 36 3.36 19.32 -33.48
CA GLU A 36 1.93 19.05 -33.37
C GLU A 36 1.51 18.92 -31.91
N LEU A 37 2.25 18.17 -31.08
CA LEU A 37 1.94 17.99 -29.67
C LEU A 37 1.90 19.31 -28.91
N LEU A 38 2.79 20.24 -29.22
CA LEU A 38 2.88 21.55 -28.56
C LEU A 38 1.68 22.47 -28.83
N LYS A 39 0.85 22.13 -29.81
CA LYS A 39 -0.41 22.87 -30.13
C LYS A 39 -1.57 22.47 -29.21
N HIS A 40 -1.44 21.37 -28.49
CA HIS A 40 -2.50 20.82 -27.65
C HIS A 40 -2.31 21.20 -26.18
N THR A 41 -3.39 21.24 -25.42
CA THR A 41 -3.38 21.51 -23.97
C THR A 41 -3.47 20.24 -23.14
N CYS A 42 -3.80 19.13 -23.76
CA CYS A 42 -3.97 17.83 -23.11
C CYS A 42 -3.54 16.72 -24.09
N VAL A 43 -2.61 15.90 -23.69
CA VAL A 43 -2.08 14.78 -24.48
C VAL A 43 -1.92 13.55 -23.60
N ALA A 44 -2.45 12.42 -24.05
CA ALA A 44 -2.18 11.14 -23.39
C ALA A 44 -0.81 10.61 -23.81
N PHE A 45 -0.12 10.01 -22.86
CA PHE A 45 1.24 9.49 -23.03
C PHE A 45 1.36 8.12 -22.39
N ASP A 46 2.02 7.20 -23.10
CA ASP A 46 2.33 5.86 -22.62
C ASP A 46 3.68 5.40 -23.15
N THR A 47 4.30 4.43 -22.48
CA THR A 47 5.58 3.82 -22.87
C THR A 47 5.41 2.35 -23.17
N GLU A 48 6.17 1.85 -24.14
CA GLU A 48 6.36 0.44 -24.42
C GLU A 48 7.79 0.03 -24.04
N THR A 49 7.91 -1.03 -23.27
CA THR A 49 9.20 -1.43 -22.67
C THR A 49 9.39 -2.94 -22.70
N THR A 50 10.59 -3.37 -22.33
CA THR A 50 10.99 -4.79 -22.28
C THR A 50 10.69 -5.47 -20.94
N SER A 51 10.30 -4.74 -19.90
CA SER A 51 10.13 -5.27 -18.54
C SER A 51 9.03 -4.57 -17.76
N LEU A 52 8.39 -5.28 -16.85
CA LEU A 52 7.48 -4.71 -15.87
C LEU A 52 8.21 -3.92 -14.77
N ASN A 53 9.50 -4.17 -14.57
CA ASN A 53 10.35 -3.38 -13.67
C ASN A 53 10.86 -2.15 -14.41
N ALA A 54 10.35 -0.98 -14.08
CA ALA A 54 10.67 0.28 -14.75
C ALA A 54 12.16 0.64 -14.72
N LEU A 55 12.89 0.24 -13.67
CA LEU A 55 14.32 0.57 -13.53
C LEU A 55 15.23 -0.32 -14.39
N ASP A 56 14.77 -1.50 -14.76
CA ASP A 56 15.50 -2.45 -15.61
C ASP A 56 14.97 -2.47 -17.05
N ALA A 57 13.89 -1.73 -17.31
CA ALA A 57 13.22 -1.74 -18.59
C ALA A 57 13.99 -0.93 -19.64
N ARG A 58 14.16 -1.52 -20.83
CA ARG A 58 14.59 -0.80 -22.02
C ARG A 58 13.36 -0.18 -22.67
N LEU A 59 13.42 1.10 -23.01
CA LEU A 59 12.37 1.80 -23.74
C LEU A 59 12.34 1.34 -25.20
N VAL A 60 11.20 0.78 -25.62
CA VAL A 60 10.98 0.31 -26.99
C VAL A 60 10.26 1.37 -27.83
N GLY A 61 9.38 2.13 -27.21
CA GLY A 61 8.66 3.20 -27.88
C GLY A 61 7.82 4.05 -26.92
N MET A 62 7.30 5.14 -27.48
CA MET A 62 6.41 6.08 -26.80
C MET A 62 5.16 6.29 -27.65
N SER A 63 4.00 6.33 -27.01
CA SER A 63 2.76 6.64 -27.70
C SER A 63 2.13 7.93 -27.17
N PHE A 64 1.47 8.66 -28.07
CA PHE A 64 0.83 9.94 -27.79
C PHE A 64 -0.54 9.97 -28.44
N ALA A 65 -1.56 10.40 -27.71
CA ALA A 65 -2.89 10.63 -28.26
C ALA A 65 -3.30 12.09 -28.02
N THR A 66 -3.77 12.74 -29.08
CA THR A 66 -4.13 14.17 -29.07
C THR A 66 -5.63 14.41 -29.12
N ALA A 67 -6.37 13.46 -29.67
CA ALA A 67 -7.83 13.47 -29.77
C ALA A 67 -8.35 12.03 -29.81
N PRO A 68 -9.63 11.78 -29.53
CA PRO A 68 -10.22 10.46 -29.72
C PRO A 68 -9.99 9.91 -31.11
N GLY A 69 -9.41 8.73 -31.22
CA GLY A 69 -9.08 8.06 -32.47
C GLY A 69 -7.83 8.58 -33.18
N THR A 70 -7.11 9.55 -32.62
CA THR A 70 -5.88 10.13 -33.20
C THR A 70 -4.71 9.89 -32.28
N ALA A 71 -3.80 9.03 -32.69
CA ALA A 71 -2.62 8.68 -31.86
C ALA A 71 -1.41 8.38 -32.73
N TYR A 72 -0.25 8.42 -32.09
CA TYR A 72 1.07 8.25 -32.71
C TYR A 72 1.90 7.31 -31.88
N TYR A 73 2.59 6.39 -32.54
CA TYR A 73 3.60 5.54 -31.90
C TYR A 73 4.99 5.93 -32.40
N VAL A 74 5.83 6.36 -31.50
CA VAL A 74 7.22 6.72 -31.76
C VAL A 74 8.10 5.53 -31.42
N ALA A 75 8.66 4.89 -32.45
CA ALA A 75 9.62 3.82 -32.26
C ALA A 75 10.94 4.40 -31.73
N VAL A 76 11.48 3.78 -30.68
CA VAL A 76 12.76 4.15 -30.11
C VAL A 76 13.82 3.14 -30.57
N PRO A 77 14.91 3.57 -31.20
CA PRO A 77 15.97 2.67 -31.67
C PRO A 77 16.60 1.85 -30.56
N ALA A 78 17.09 0.68 -30.90
CA ALA A 78 17.79 -0.19 -29.93
C ALA A 78 19.16 0.37 -29.52
N ASP A 79 19.84 1.08 -30.42
CA ASP A 79 21.08 1.77 -30.11
C ASP A 79 20.86 2.87 -29.08
N ARG A 80 21.66 2.90 -28.03
CA ARG A 80 21.48 3.81 -26.90
C ARG A 80 21.61 5.28 -27.27
N GLU A 81 22.55 5.63 -28.12
CA GLU A 81 22.76 7.03 -28.53
C GLU A 81 21.63 7.52 -29.44
N GLU A 82 21.22 6.69 -30.40
CA GLU A 82 20.10 7.00 -31.27
C GLU A 82 18.78 7.10 -30.49
N ALA A 83 18.59 6.19 -29.52
CA ALA A 83 17.44 6.22 -28.62
C ALA A 83 17.39 7.53 -27.81
N GLN A 84 18.53 7.93 -27.23
CA GLN A 84 18.61 9.17 -26.46
C GLN A 84 18.31 10.40 -27.33
N ARG A 85 18.82 10.44 -28.55
CA ARG A 85 18.49 11.50 -29.49
C ARG A 85 16.98 11.57 -29.77
N ARG A 86 16.35 10.43 -30.01
CA ARG A 86 14.91 10.35 -30.27
C ARG A 86 14.09 10.83 -29.08
N VAL A 87 14.44 10.39 -27.86
CA VAL A 87 13.80 10.84 -26.63
C VAL A 87 14.00 12.35 -26.41
N ASP A 88 15.20 12.86 -26.64
CA ASP A 88 15.53 14.28 -26.46
C ASP A 88 14.73 15.21 -27.35
N ILE A 89 14.31 14.75 -28.52
CA ILE A 89 13.41 15.49 -29.42
C ILE A 89 12.09 15.86 -28.71
N PHE A 90 11.61 15.00 -27.82
CA PHE A 90 10.35 15.19 -27.09
C PHE A 90 10.49 15.99 -25.79
N ARG A 91 11.68 16.41 -25.39
CA ARG A 91 11.87 17.20 -24.17
C ARG A 91 11.01 18.46 -24.10
N PRO A 92 10.83 19.24 -25.18
CA PRO A 92 9.94 20.40 -25.14
C PRO A 92 8.50 20.05 -24.75
N PHE A 93 8.01 18.88 -25.17
CA PHE A 93 6.70 18.37 -24.75
C PHE A 93 6.67 17.98 -23.28
N PHE A 94 7.64 17.18 -22.82
CA PHE A 94 7.67 16.68 -21.43
C PHE A 94 7.85 17.80 -20.42
N SER A 95 8.59 18.86 -20.77
CA SER A 95 8.84 20.03 -19.91
C SER A 95 7.78 21.12 -20.04
N ALA A 96 6.82 20.99 -20.96
CA ALA A 96 5.80 22.01 -21.18
C ALA A 96 4.87 22.17 -19.97
N PRO A 97 4.88 23.32 -19.29
CA PRO A 97 4.15 23.51 -18.05
C PRO A 97 2.64 23.67 -18.24
N THR A 98 2.19 23.94 -19.49
CA THR A 98 0.80 24.20 -19.84
C THR A 98 0.10 23.01 -20.49
N ILE A 99 0.83 21.95 -20.81
CA ILE A 99 0.25 20.74 -21.42
C ILE A 99 0.03 19.70 -20.32
N GLU A 100 -1.23 19.33 -20.11
CA GLU A 100 -1.58 18.22 -19.22
C GLU A 100 -1.20 16.89 -19.87
N LYS A 101 -0.46 16.06 -19.15
CA LYS A 101 -0.11 14.70 -19.54
C LYS A 101 -1.07 13.73 -18.85
N VAL A 102 -1.77 12.96 -19.66
CA VAL A 102 -2.70 11.92 -19.19
C VAL A 102 -2.04 10.56 -19.35
N GLY A 103 -2.09 9.74 -18.33
CA GLY A 103 -1.52 8.40 -18.37
C GLY A 103 -2.35 7.39 -17.58
N GLN A 104 -2.04 6.12 -17.77
CA GLN A 104 -2.58 5.02 -17.01
C GLN A 104 -1.44 4.37 -16.22
N ASN A 105 -1.52 4.37 -14.89
CA ASN A 105 -0.42 3.93 -14.03
C ASN A 105 0.88 4.69 -14.38
N MET A 106 0.76 6.00 -14.40
CA MET A 106 1.75 6.89 -14.99
C MET A 106 3.06 6.95 -14.20
N LYS A 107 3.09 6.52 -12.94
CA LYS A 107 4.32 6.39 -12.17
C LYS A 107 5.32 5.45 -12.86
N TYR A 108 4.86 4.36 -13.43
CA TYR A 108 5.69 3.46 -14.22
C TYR A 108 6.39 4.20 -15.38
N ASP A 109 5.63 4.95 -16.16
CA ASP A 109 6.15 5.72 -17.29
C ASP A 109 7.10 6.83 -16.83
N MET A 110 6.80 7.49 -15.71
CA MET A 110 7.67 8.48 -15.10
C MET A 110 9.04 7.87 -14.73
N LEU A 111 9.03 6.69 -14.14
CA LEU A 111 10.25 5.97 -13.76
C LEU A 111 11.07 5.53 -15.00
N VAL A 112 10.40 5.04 -16.02
CA VAL A 112 11.04 4.69 -17.30
C VAL A 112 11.70 5.92 -17.92
N MET A 113 11.00 7.03 -18.01
CA MET A 113 11.53 8.25 -18.61
C MET A 113 12.68 8.87 -17.81
N ARG A 114 12.70 8.70 -16.51
CA ARG A 114 13.82 9.14 -15.66
C ARG A 114 15.13 8.42 -16.01
N GLN A 115 15.08 7.20 -16.55
CA GLN A 115 16.28 6.50 -17.04
C GLN A 115 16.92 7.20 -18.26
N TRP A 116 16.17 8.08 -18.91
CA TRP A 116 16.56 8.87 -20.06
C TRP A 116 16.79 10.35 -19.71
N GLY A 117 16.82 10.67 -18.41
CA GLY A 117 17.00 12.04 -17.92
C GLY A 117 15.79 12.95 -18.17
N VAL A 118 14.59 12.37 -18.31
CA VAL A 118 13.36 13.12 -18.58
C VAL A 118 12.46 13.11 -17.36
N THR A 119 11.98 14.27 -16.97
CA THR A 119 10.94 14.46 -15.95
C THR A 119 9.67 14.99 -16.63
N LEU A 120 8.53 14.39 -16.31
CA LEU A 120 7.23 14.87 -16.78
C LEU A 120 6.83 16.09 -15.94
N GLU A 121 6.73 17.23 -16.58
CA GLU A 121 6.35 18.50 -15.96
C GLU A 121 4.95 18.93 -16.40
N GLY A 122 4.39 19.92 -15.71
CA GLY A 122 3.04 20.40 -15.94
C GLY A 122 1.97 19.55 -15.23
N PRO A 123 0.69 19.82 -15.49
CA PRO A 123 -0.39 19.06 -14.89
C PRO A 123 -0.34 17.59 -15.32
N LEU A 124 -0.61 16.70 -14.36
CA LEU A 124 -0.65 15.25 -14.58
C LEU A 124 -2.04 14.72 -14.25
N PHE A 125 -2.52 13.76 -15.02
CA PHE A 125 -3.77 13.06 -14.77
C PHE A 125 -3.57 11.56 -14.98
N ASP A 126 -3.69 10.79 -13.91
CA ASP A 126 -3.60 9.33 -13.96
C ASP A 126 -5.00 8.72 -13.92
N THR A 127 -5.41 8.05 -14.99
CA THR A 127 -6.73 7.41 -15.10
C THR A 127 -6.92 6.29 -14.10
N MET A 128 -5.86 5.57 -13.73
CA MET A 128 -5.89 4.54 -12.69
C MET A 128 -6.26 5.16 -11.33
N LEU A 129 -5.62 6.25 -10.95
CA LEU A 129 -5.88 6.94 -9.69
C LEU A 129 -7.25 7.65 -9.67
N ALA A 130 -7.68 8.20 -10.80
CA ALA A 130 -9.02 8.76 -10.95
C ALA A 130 -10.10 7.71 -10.70
N HIS A 131 -9.98 6.54 -11.30
CA HIS A 131 -10.90 5.44 -11.06
C HIS A 131 -10.81 4.89 -9.63
N TYR A 132 -9.62 4.88 -9.06
CA TYR A 132 -9.41 4.44 -7.68
C TYR A 132 -10.19 5.29 -6.66
N VAL A 133 -10.21 6.60 -6.79
CA VAL A 133 -10.98 7.45 -5.87
C VAL A 133 -12.49 7.35 -6.09
N VAL A 134 -12.94 7.01 -7.29
CA VAL A 134 -14.36 6.78 -7.62
C VAL A 134 -14.83 5.42 -7.12
N GLN A 135 -14.06 4.36 -7.36
CA GLN A 135 -14.40 2.96 -7.08
C GLN A 135 -13.23 2.21 -6.45
N PRO A 136 -12.87 2.49 -5.19
CA PRO A 136 -11.63 1.99 -4.59
C PRO A 136 -11.53 0.46 -4.52
N GLU A 137 -12.65 -0.27 -4.58
CA GLU A 137 -12.68 -1.73 -4.46
C GLU A 137 -12.71 -2.47 -5.78
N MET A 138 -12.85 -1.74 -6.90
CA MET A 138 -12.92 -2.32 -8.24
C MET A 138 -11.53 -2.51 -8.85
N ARG A 139 -11.49 -3.10 -10.03
CA ARG A 139 -10.27 -3.17 -10.84
C ARG A 139 -10.04 -1.83 -11.53
N HIS A 140 -8.79 -1.42 -11.62
CA HIS A 140 -8.39 -0.12 -12.18
C HIS A 140 -7.56 -0.27 -13.46
N GLY A 141 -7.55 -1.46 -14.04
CA GLY A 141 -6.89 -1.72 -15.33
C GLY A 141 -7.60 -1.03 -16.49
N MET A 142 -6.83 -0.60 -17.48
CA MET A 142 -7.34 0.08 -18.64
C MET A 142 -8.33 -0.80 -19.42
N ASP A 143 -8.05 -2.09 -19.57
CA ASP A 143 -8.92 -3.05 -20.27
C ASP A 143 -10.31 -3.10 -19.64
N TYR A 144 -10.35 -3.22 -18.32
CA TYR A 144 -11.59 -3.21 -17.55
C TYR A 144 -12.36 -1.89 -17.72
N MET A 145 -11.67 -0.75 -17.59
CA MET A 145 -12.30 0.55 -17.72
C MET A 145 -12.81 0.80 -19.16
N ALA A 146 -12.08 0.36 -20.17
CA ALA A 146 -12.52 0.45 -21.57
C ALA A 146 -13.83 -0.32 -21.80
N GLU A 147 -13.97 -1.51 -21.24
CA GLU A 147 -15.19 -2.29 -21.32
C GLU A 147 -16.37 -1.63 -20.61
N VAL A 148 -16.14 -1.14 -19.39
CA VAL A 148 -17.19 -0.53 -18.56
C VAL A 148 -17.64 0.82 -19.10
N TYR A 149 -16.71 1.71 -19.42
CA TYR A 149 -17.00 3.10 -19.78
C TYR A 149 -17.23 3.31 -21.28
N LEU A 150 -16.52 2.57 -22.13
CA LEU A 150 -16.51 2.78 -23.57
C LEU A 150 -17.19 1.65 -24.36
N LYS A 151 -17.55 0.56 -23.69
CA LYS A 151 -18.04 -0.66 -24.35
C LYS A 151 -17.07 -1.14 -25.43
N TYR A 152 -15.80 -1.09 -25.11
CA TYR A 152 -14.69 -1.33 -26.03
C TYR A 152 -13.76 -2.40 -25.49
N LYS A 153 -13.37 -3.34 -26.37
CA LYS A 153 -12.39 -4.37 -26.08
C LYS A 153 -11.03 -3.98 -26.64
N THR A 154 -10.06 -3.76 -25.77
CA THR A 154 -8.69 -3.41 -26.14
C THR A 154 -7.93 -4.61 -26.69
N ILE A 155 -6.88 -4.34 -27.47
CA ILE A 155 -5.90 -5.35 -27.87
C ILE A 155 -5.16 -5.78 -26.62
N HIS A 156 -5.12 -7.09 -26.36
CA HIS A 156 -4.40 -7.61 -25.21
C HIS A 156 -2.91 -7.81 -25.54
N ILE A 157 -2.01 -7.54 -24.61
CA ILE A 157 -0.57 -7.69 -24.83
C ILE A 157 -0.18 -9.12 -25.25
N ASP A 158 -0.90 -10.12 -24.77
CA ASP A 158 -0.67 -11.52 -25.12
C ASP A 158 -0.89 -11.80 -26.63
N GLU A 159 -1.69 -10.98 -27.31
CA GLU A 159 -1.86 -11.07 -28.76
C GLU A 159 -0.60 -10.69 -29.53
N LEU A 160 0.26 -9.85 -28.93
CA LEU A 160 1.52 -9.40 -29.53
C LEU A 160 2.69 -10.30 -29.15
N ILE A 161 2.86 -10.60 -27.87
CA ILE A 161 4.05 -11.28 -27.34
C ILE A 161 3.80 -12.74 -26.95
N GLY A 162 2.56 -13.20 -27.03
CA GLY A 162 2.17 -14.56 -26.62
C GLY A 162 1.86 -14.69 -25.15
N ALA A 163 1.21 -15.79 -24.79
CA ALA A 163 0.81 -16.08 -23.42
C ALA A 163 2.01 -16.22 -22.49
N ARG A 164 1.78 -15.90 -21.21
CA ARG A 164 2.78 -15.98 -20.16
C ARG A 164 3.42 -17.38 -20.09
N GLY A 165 4.73 -17.46 -20.19
CA GLY A 165 5.46 -18.71 -20.16
C GLY A 165 6.83 -18.62 -20.85
N LYS A 166 7.49 -19.78 -21.00
CA LYS A 166 8.83 -19.86 -21.59
C LYS A 166 8.93 -19.36 -23.05
N ASN A 167 7.82 -19.35 -23.77
CA ASN A 167 7.76 -18.95 -25.18
C ASN A 167 7.27 -17.52 -25.36
N GLN A 168 7.04 -16.76 -24.29
CA GLN A 168 6.64 -15.38 -24.38
C GLN A 168 7.77 -14.54 -24.98
N ARG A 169 7.44 -13.75 -26.00
CA ARG A 169 8.39 -12.84 -26.63
C ARG A 169 8.55 -11.57 -25.79
N SER A 170 9.63 -10.85 -26.01
CA SER A 170 9.79 -9.49 -25.48
C SER A 170 9.18 -8.49 -26.48
N MET A 171 8.66 -7.37 -25.98
CA MET A 171 8.25 -6.24 -26.81
C MET A 171 9.38 -5.74 -27.72
N GLY A 172 10.62 -5.83 -27.24
CA GLY A 172 11.81 -5.49 -27.99
C GLY A 172 12.10 -6.39 -29.20
N ASP A 173 11.48 -7.55 -29.30
CA ASP A 173 11.62 -8.49 -30.42
C ASP A 173 10.63 -8.17 -31.58
N LEU A 174 9.68 -7.28 -31.35
CA LEU A 174 8.67 -6.91 -32.32
C LEU A 174 9.13 -5.74 -33.19
N SER A 175 8.65 -5.71 -34.45
CA SER A 175 8.84 -4.55 -35.31
C SER A 175 7.97 -3.38 -34.84
N PRO A 176 8.35 -2.13 -35.15
CA PRO A 176 7.51 -0.96 -34.85
C PRO A 176 6.08 -1.06 -35.40
N ARG A 177 5.89 -1.65 -36.57
CA ARG A 177 4.56 -1.84 -37.16
C ARG A 177 3.69 -2.82 -36.39
N GLU A 178 4.29 -3.89 -35.85
CA GLU A 178 3.58 -4.86 -35.01
C GLU A 178 3.08 -4.23 -33.68
N ILE A 179 3.78 -3.24 -33.17
CA ILE A 179 3.45 -2.57 -31.89
C ILE A 179 2.50 -1.39 -32.09
N CYS A 180 2.53 -0.72 -33.25
CA CYS A 180 1.90 0.57 -33.47
C CYS A 180 0.42 0.64 -33.06
N ASP A 181 -0.41 -0.28 -33.50
CA ASP A 181 -1.84 -0.26 -33.19
C ASP A 181 -2.09 -0.47 -31.69
N TYR A 182 -1.39 -1.39 -31.08
CA TYR A 182 -1.47 -1.65 -29.65
C TYR A 182 -1.09 -0.41 -28.81
N ALA A 183 0.06 0.18 -29.10
CA ALA A 183 0.56 1.34 -28.35
C ALA A 183 -0.29 2.60 -28.57
N CYS A 184 -0.72 2.84 -29.80
CA CYS A 184 -1.62 3.96 -30.11
C CYS A 184 -2.98 3.79 -29.42
N GLU A 185 -3.51 2.57 -29.39
CA GLU A 185 -4.77 2.28 -28.71
C GLU A 185 -4.66 2.56 -27.21
N ASP A 186 -3.57 2.17 -26.56
CA ASP A 186 -3.36 2.42 -25.13
C ASP A 186 -3.42 3.93 -24.81
N ALA A 187 -2.75 4.75 -25.60
CA ALA A 187 -2.78 6.20 -25.42
C ALA A 187 -4.17 6.78 -25.76
N ASP A 188 -4.80 6.34 -26.82
CA ASP A 188 -6.12 6.79 -27.26
C ASP A 188 -7.20 6.47 -26.22
N ILE A 189 -7.28 5.23 -25.77
CA ILE A 189 -8.26 4.80 -24.76
C ILE A 189 -8.05 5.56 -23.44
N THR A 190 -6.80 5.73 -23.03
CA THR A 190 -6.47 6.53 -21.84
C THR A 190 -6.99 7.95 -21.95
N LEU A 191 -6.80 8.59 -23.10
CA LEU A 191 -7.33 9.94 -23.36
C LEU A 191 -8.85 9.99 -23.31
N GLN A 192 -9.53 9.00 -23.90
CA GLN A 192 -10.98 8.92 -23.92
C GLN A 192 -11.59 8.68 -22.54
N LEU A 193 -10.89 7.98 -21.64
CA LEU A 193 -11.35 7.72 -20.27
C LEU A 193 -11.35 8.99 -19.41
N LYS A 194 -10.44 9.93 -19.66
CA LYS A 194 -10.27 11.12 -18.82
C LYS A 194 -11.57 11.89 -18.58
N PRO A 195 -12.31 12.36 -19.61
CA PRO A 195 -13.52 13.16 -19.37
C PRO A 195 -14.62 12.37 -18.66
N LEU A 196 -14.71 11.07 -18.86
CA LEU A 196 -15.69 10.20 -18.20
C LEU A 196 -15.37 10.04 -16.72
N LEU A 197 -14.10 9.87 -16.39
CA LEU A 197 -13.64 9.78 -15.00
C LEU A 197 -13.74 11.13 -14.28
N GLU A 198 -13.45 12.24 -14.95
CA GLU A 198 -13.67 13.58 -14.38
C GLU A 198 -15.14 13.82 -14.02
N ALA A 199 -16.05 13.43 -14.90
CA ALA A 199 -17.48 13.55 -14.66
C ALA A 199 -17.93 12.71 -13.45
N GLU A 200 -17.44 11.48 -13.30
CA GLU A 200 -17.72 10.65 -12.14
C GLU A 200 -17.11 11.19 -10.85
N MET A 201 -15.88 11.70 -10.90
CA MET A 201 -15.26 12.32 -9.73
C MET A 201 -16.06 13.52 -9.22
N GLN A 202 -16.63 14.30 -10.11
CA GLN A 202 -17.53 15.42 -9.76
C GLN A 202 -18.86 14.91 -9.20
N GLN A 203 -19.45 13.91 -9.83
CA GLN A 203 -20.71 13.31 -9.37
C GLN A 203 -20.60 12.74 -7.95
N TYR A 204 -19.50 12.08 -7.64
CA TYR A 204 -19.27 11.44 -6.34
C TYR A 204 -18.50 12.32 -5.35
N ASP A 205 -18.17 13.55 -5.71
CA ASP A 205 -17.46 14.54 -4.88
C ASP A 205 -16.12 14.02 -4.32
N VAL A 206 -15.33 13.38 -5.19
CA VAL A 206 -13.99 12.85 -4.84
C VAL A 206 -12.85 13.51 -5.63
N GLU A 207 -13.14 14.53 -6.42
CA GLU A 207 -12.14 15.23 -7.24
C GLU A 207 -11.05 15.88 -6.37
N ARG A 208 -11.42 16.41 -5.22
CA ARG A 208 -10.48 17.02 -4.28
C ARG A 208 -9.44 16.02 -3.78
N VAL A 209 -9.86 14.82 -3.40
CA VAL A 209 -8.94 13.74 -2.98
C VAL A 209 -7.96 13.40 -4.09
N PHE A 210 -8.45 13.31 -5.32
CA PHE A 210 -7.63 13.04 -6.49
C PHE A 210 -6.61 14.15 -6.75
N ARG A 211 -7.04 15.41 -6.81
CA ARG A 211 -6.20 16.54 -7.21
C ARG A 211 -5.29 17.07 -6.10
N GLU A 212 -5.72 17.02 -4.86
CA GLU A 212 -4.96 17.57 -3.74
C GLU A 212 -4.10 16.53 -3.01
N ILE A 213 -4.42 15.25 -3.12
CA ILE A 213 -3.72 14.16 -2.41
C ILE A 213 -3.06 13.18 -3.38
N GLU A 214 -3.84 12.45 -4.18
CA GLU A 214 -3.30 11.34 -4.97
C GLU A 214 -2.34 11.80 -6.08
N MET A 215 -2.72 12.80 -6.86
CA MET A 215 -1.87 13.29 -7.95
C MET A 215 -0.59 13.97 -7.46
N PRO A 216 -0.62 14.89 -6.46
CA PRO A 216 0.61 15.46 -5.93
C PRO A 216 1.55 14.45 -5.25
N LEU A 217 1.00 13.35 -4.73
CA LEU A 217 1.80 12.28 -4.14
C LEU A 217 2.58 11.47 -5.18
N LEU A 218 2.08 11.37 -6.40
CA LEU A 218 2.66 10.54 -7.45
C LEU A 218 4.15 10.83 -7.71
N PRO A 219 4.58 12.07 -7.94
CA PRO A 219 6.01 12.39 -8.09
C PRO A 219 6.83 12.08 -6.84
N VAL A 220 6.27 12.25 -5.65
CA VAL A 220 6.94 11.94 -4.39
C VAL A 220 7.27 10.45 -4.30
N LEU A 221 6.30 9.60 -4.61
CA LEU A 221 6.50 8.15 -4.63
C LEU A 221 7.50 7.73 -5.71
N ALA A 222 7.46 8.34 -6.88
CA ALA A 222 8.43 8.08 -7.94
C ALA A 222 9.86 8.37 -7.47
N GLU A 223 10.11 9.49 -6.81
CA GLU A 223 11.42 9.82 -6.27
C GLU A 223 11.87 8.84 -5.16
N MET A 224 10.96 8.44 -4.29
CA MET A 224 11.26 7.42 -3.26
C MET A 224 11.64 6.08 -3.87
N GLU A 225 10.93 5.65 -4.89
CA GLU A 225 11.24 4.40 -5.62
C GLU A 225 12.56 4.47 -6.36
N LEU A 226 12.88 5.61 -6.98
CA LEU A 226 14.16 5.84 -7.64
C LEU A 226 15.35 5.84 -6.66
N THR A 227 15.16 6.45 -5.51
CA THR A 227 16.18 6.49 -4.45
C THR A 227 16.46 5.09 -3.90
N GLY A 228 15.41 4.34 -3.59
CA GLY A 228 15.52 3.02 -3.01
C GLY A 228 16.09 3.03 -1.58
N VAL A 229 16.35 1.83 -1.08
CA VAL A 229 16.89 1.59 0.26
C VAL A 229 18.15 0.74 0.20
N VAL A 230 19.03 0.92 1.16
CA VAL A 230 20.28 0.16 1.26
C VAL A 230 20.08 -1.02 2.20
N LEU A 231 20.41 -2.20 1.72
CA LEU A 231 20.45 -3.43 2.51
C LEU A 231 21.89 -3.73 2.90
N ASP A 232 22.14 -3.91 4.20
CA ASP A 232 23.42 -4.43 4.70
C ASP A 232 23.47 -5.96 4.44
N THR A 233 24.15 -6.35 3.38
CA THR A 233 24.21 -7.74 2.94
C THR A 233 24.97 -8.63 3.93
N ASP A 234 26.01 -8.12 4.60
CA ASP A 234 26.75 -8.86 5.61
C ASP A 234 25.87 -9.10 6.85
N ALA A 235 25.13 -8.11 7.27
CA ALA A 235 24.21 -8.20 8.41
C ALA A 235 23.10 -9.22 8.13
N ILE A 236 22.47 -9.18 6.96
CA ILE A 236 21.38 -10.12 6.63
C ILE A 236 21.88 -11.56 6.48
N GLU A 237 23.07 -11.75 5.96
CA GLU A 237 23.70 -13.06 5.88
C GLU A 237 24.02 -13.62 7.25
N SER A 238 24.55 -12.81 8.17
CA SER A 238 24.82 -13.19 9.55
C SER A 238 23.52 -13.55 10.29
N THR A 239 22.49 -12.78 10.13
CA THR A 239 21.15 -13.06 10.69
C THR A 239 20.60 -14.37 10.14
N GLY A 240 20.79 -14.62 8.85
CA GLY A 240 20.37 -15.86 8.18
C GLY A 240 21.05 -17.10 8.76
N ARG A 241 22.37 -17.03 8.99
CA ARG A 241 23.12 -18.13 9.65
C ARG A 241 22.59 -18.41 11.04
N LEU A 242 22.37 -17.38 11.85
CA LEU A 242 21.82 -17.52 13.19
C LEU A 242 20.43 -18.16 13.18
N PHE A 243 19.57 -17.74 12.28
CA PHE A 243 18.23 -18.31 12.13
C PHE A 243 18.25 -19.76 11.68
N MET A 244 19.16 -20.14 10.77
CA MET A 244 19.34 -21.53 10.34
C MET A 244 19.82 -22.42 11.48
N GLU A 245 20.75 -21.96 12.31
CA GLU A 245 21.21 -22.68 13.51
C GLU A 245 20.07 -22.91 14.50
N ARG A 246 19.29 -21.86 14.78
CA ARG A 246 18.10 -21.94 15.66
C ARG A 246 17.05 -22.87 15.10
N LEU A 247 16.84 -22.83 13.79
CA LEU A 247 15.89 -23.70 13.09
C LEU A 247 16.27 -25.17 13.24
N ALA A 248 17.55 -25.50 13.04
CA ALA A 248 18.08 -26.85 13.23
C ALA A 248 17.91 -27.35 14.68
N ALA A 249 18.16 -26.48 15.67
CA ALA A 249 17.94 -26.81 17.09
C ALA A 249 16.45 -27.06 17.40
N LEU A 250 15.55 -26.25 16.84
CA LEU A 250 14.09 -26.44 16.98
C LEU A 250 13.63 -27.74 16.32
N GLU A 251 14.17 -28.11 15.18
CA GLU A 251 13.84 -29.38 14.51
C GLU A 251 14.19 -30.58 15.39
N ASN A 252 15.37 -30.58 16.01
CA ASN A 252 15.78 -31.63 16.94
C ASN A 252 14.86 -31.70 18.17
N GLU A 253 14.53 -30.56 18.77
CA GLU A 253 13.61 -30.51 19.92
C GLU A 253 12.22 -31.04 19.54
N ILE A 254 11.71 -30.69 18.35
CA ILE A 254 10.41 -31.14 17.86
C ILE A 254 10.42 -32.65 17.63
N TYR A 255 11.48 -33.21 17.05
CA TYR A 255 11.62 -34.64 16.83
C TYR A 255 11.71 -35.43 18.14
N GLU A 256 12.42 -34.90 19.12
CA GLU A 256 12.47 -35.51 20.47
C GLU A 256 11.09 -35.54 21.12
N LEU A 257 10.33 -34.43 21.03
CA LEU A 257 8.99 -34.34 21.60
C LEU A 257 7.98 -35.21 20.87
N ALA A 258 8.15 -35.43 19.57
CA ALA A 258 7.31 -36.32 18.76
C ALA A 258 7.69 -37.81 18.91
N GLY A 259 8.94 -38.07 19.30
CA GLY A 259 9.51 -39.42 19.37
C GLY A 259 10.04 -39.95 18.03
N HIS A 260 9.96 -39.20 16.96
CA HIS A 260 10.49 -39.56 15.63
C HIS A 260 10.64 -38.33 14.74
N ALA A 261 11.41 -38.45 13.66
CA ALA A 261 11.54 -37.43 12.65
C ALA A 261 10.35 -37.42 11.70
N PHE A 262 9.97 -36.25 11.24
CA PHE A 262 8.93 -36.04 10.22
C PHE A 262 9.17 -34.70 9.52
N THR A 263 8.43 -34.44 8.44
CA THR A 263 8.55 -33.19 7.71
C THR A 263 7.72 -32.09 8.38
N ILE A 264 8.38 -31.21 9.14
CA ILE A 264 7.75 -30.14 9.93
C ILE A 264 7.06 -29.10 9.02
N THR A 265 7.53 -28.91 7.81
CA THR A 265 6.94 -28.01 6.82
C THR A 265 5.71 -28.58 6.12
N SER A 266 5.38 -29.84 6.37
CA SER A 266 4.18 -30.49 5.84
C SER A 266 3.01 -30.37 6.81
N PRO A 267 1.97 -29.58 6.50
CA PRO A 267 0.79 -29.47 7.37
C PRO A 267 0.12 -30.82 7.65
N ARG A 268 0.14 -31.74 6.69
CA ARG A 268 -0.41 -33.08 6.85
C ARG A 268 0.34 -33.86 7.91
N GLN A 269 1.68 -33.92 7.83
CA GLN A 269 2.50 -34.65 8.79
C GLN A 269 2.44 -34.03 10.18
N VAL A 270 2.43 -32.70 10.28
CA VAL A 270 2.23 -32.01 11.55
C VAL A 270 0.87 -32.39 12.17
N GLY A 271 -0.18 -32.39 11.36
CA GLY A 271 -1.52 -32.79 11.81
C GLY A 271 -1.58 -34.22 12.32
N GLU A 272 -0.94 -35.15 11.61
CA GLU A 272 -0.84 -36.56 12.03
C GLU A 272 -0.13 -36.72 13.38
N VAL A 273 0.98 -36.00 13.58
CA VAL A 273 1.72 -36.01 14.86
C VAL A 273 0.90 -35.42 15.99
N LEU A 274 0.32 -34.23 15.80
CA LEU A 274 -0.39 -33.52 16.87
C LEU A 274 -1.71 -34.16 17.24
N PHE A 275 -2.49 -34.60 16.26
CA PHE A 275 -3.86 -35.07 16.44
C PHE A 275 -4.02 -36.56 16.33
N GLY A 276 -3.21 -37.23 15.52
CA GLY A 276 -3.23 -38.67 15.35
C GLY A 276 -2.42 -39.40 16.43
N GLU A 277 -1.16 -38.99 16.64
CA GLU A 277 -0.24 -39.66 17.55
C GLU A 277 -0.32 -39.13 18.98
N LEU A 278 -0.21 -37.80 19.16
CA LEU A 278 -0.23 -37.15 20.49
C LEU A 278 -1.63 -36.85 21.01
N GLN A 279 -2.62 -36.94 20.15
CA GLN A 279 -4.03 -36.76 20.49
C GLN A 279 -4.32 -35.52 21.34
N LEU A 280 -3.80 -34.35 20.92
CA LEU A 280 -3.87 -33.10 21.70
C LEU A 280 -5.28 -32.48 21.76
N ALA A 281 -6.20 -32.90 20.90
CA ALA A 281 -7.57 -32.45 20.90
C ALA A 281 -8.55 -33.56 20.50
N GLN A 282 -9.74 -33.57 21.10
CA GLN A 282 -10.79 -34.54 20.79
C GLN A 282 -11.59 -34.16 19.51
N LYS A 283 -11.82 -32.87 19.30
CA LYS A 283 -12.47 -32.33 18.11
C LYS A 283 -11.49 -31.44 17.37
N VAL A 284 -11.17 -31.84 16.15
CA VAL A 284 -10.22 -31.11 15.32
C VAL A 284 -10.92 -30.63 14.06
N LYS A 285 -10.73 -29.36 13.75
CA LYS A 285 -11.19 -28.78 12.49
C LYS A 285 -10.45 -29.43 11.33
N LYS A 286 -11.18 -29.82 10.30
CA LYS A 286 -10.60 -30.38 9.08
C LYS A 286 -10.66 -29.38 7.93
N THR A 287 -9.68 -29.46 7.05
CA THR A 287 -9.64 -28.70 5.79
C THR A 287 -10.68 -29.23 4.80
N LYS A 288 -10.91 -28.51 3.72
CA LYS A 288 -11.79 -28.94 2.63
C LYS A 288 -11.40 -30.30 2.04
N THR A 289 -10.14 -30.68 2.15
CA THR A 289 -9.57 -31.96 1.68
C THR A 289 -9.60 -33.06 2.73
N GLY A 290 -10.21 -32.81 3.89
CA GLY A 290 -10.36 -33.79 4.96
C GLY A 290 -9.14 -33.97 5.88
N GLN A 291 -8.10 -33.17 5.71
CA GLN A 291 -6.92 -33.19 6.57
C GLN A 291 -7.13 -32.41 7.86
N TYR A 292 -6.38 -32.71 8.93
CA TYR A 292 -6.39 -31.91 10.14
C TYR A 292 -5.89 -30.48 9.85
N SER A 293 -6.63 -29.47 10.33
CA SER A 293 -6.19 -28.09 10.22
C SER A 293 -5.07 -27.82 11.21
N THR A 294 -3.94 -27.34 10.71
CA THR A 294 -2.78 -26.92 11.51
C THR A 294 -2.52 -25.42 11.32
N SER A 295 -3.57 -24.64 11.08
CA SER A 295 -3.45 -23.18 11.00
C SER A 295 -2.90 -22.60 12.30
N GLU A 296 -2.29 -21.43 12.20
CA GLU A 296 -1.75 -20.72 13.35
C GLU A 296 -2.81 -20.54 14.46
N GLU A 297 -4.02 -20.13 14.05
CA GLU A 297 -5.16 -19.99 14.97
C GLU A 297 -5.47 -21.28 15.75
N GLU A 298 -5.48 -22.42 15.07
CA GLU A 298 -5.76 -23.71 15.71
C GLU A 298 -4.62 -24.17 16.63
N LEU A 299 -3.36 -23.91 16.24
CA LEU A 299 -2.21 -24.26 17.04
C LEU A 299 -2.03 -23.35 18.27
N GLU A 300 -2.36 -22.06 18.17
CA GLU A 300 -2.34 -21.15 19.30
C GLU A 300 -3.23 -21.60 20.46
N LYS A 301 -4.39 -22.17 20.14
CA LYS A 301 -5.32 -22.75 21.14
C LYS A 301 -4.73 -23.95 21.90
N LEU A 302 -3.72 -24.60 21.32
CA LEU A 302 -3.11 -25.83 21.86
C LEU A 302 -1.77 -25.58 22.55
N LYS A 303 -1.28 -24.34 22.57
CA LYS A 303 0.04 -23.96 23.15
C LYS A 303 0.26 -24.47 24.56
N SER A 304 -0.76 -24.40 25.40
CA SER A 304 -0.69 -24.83 26.79
C SER A 304 -0.79 -26.35 26.99
N LYS A 305 -1.15 -27.11 25.95
CA LYS A 305 -1.41 -28.53 26.06
C LYS A 305 -0.17 -29.41 25.90
N HIS A 306 0.78 -28.95 25.09
CA HIS A 306 2.03 -29.70 24.85
C HIS A 306 3.14 -28.76 24.36
N PRO A 307 4.39 -28.92 24.81
CA PRO A 307 5.51 -28.07 24.40
C PRO A 307 5.82 -28.08 22.90
N ILE A 308 5.50 -29.19 22.21
CA ILE A 308 5.75 -29.33 20.78
C ILE A 308 5.02 -28.26 19.94
N VAL A 309 3.84 -27.82 20.40
CA VAL A 309 3.01 -26.85 19.64
C VAL A 309 3.72 -25.49 19.54
N GLU A 310 4.25 -25.00 20.64
CA GLU A 310 5.00 -23.74 20.65
C GLU A 310 6.27 -23.84 19.79
N LYS A 311 6.98 -24.95 19.86
CA LYS A 311 8.18 -25.20 19.05
C LYS A 311 7.87 -25.23 17.56
N ILE A 312 6.77 -25.85 17.14
CA ILE A 312 6.31 -25.86 15.75
C ILE A 312 5.95 -24.44 15.29
N LEU A 313 5.27 -23.64 16.11
CA LEU A 313 4.95 -22.25 15.80
C LEU A 313 6.23 -21.40 15.64
N GLN A 314 7.19 -21.56 16.52
CA GLN A 314 8.50 -20.91 16.42
C GLN A 314 9.25 -21.31 15.14
N HIS A 315 9.25 -22.59 14.81
CA HIS A 315 9.84 -23.10 13.57
C HIS A 315 9.22 -22.47 12.33
N ARG A 316 7.89 -22.41 12.27
CA ARG A 316 7.16 -21.78 11.16
C ARG A 316 7.47 -20.30 11.03
N GLY A 317 7.53 -19.59 12.15
CA GLY A 317 7.88 -18.16 12.19
C GLY A 317 9.28 -17.89 11.61
N LEU A 318 10.28 -18.61 12.08
CA LEU A 318 11.66 -18.51 11.58
C LEU A 318 11.76 -18.89 10.09
N LYS A 319 11.11 -19.98 9.70
CA LYS A 319 11.13 -20.44 8.30
C LYS A 319 10.52 -19.40 7.36
N LYS A 320 9.43 -18.77 7.78
CA LYS A 320 8.78 -17.69 7.03
C LYS A 320 9.70 -16.48 6.87
N LEU A 321 10.37 -16.06 7.94
CA LEU A 321 11.31 -14.93 7.90
C LEU A 321 12.50 -15.24 7.00
N LEU A 322 13.06 -16.45 7.06
CA LEU A 322 14.13 -16.90 6.18
C LEU A 322 13.73 -16.83 4.71
N SER A 323 12.61 -17.42 4.34
CA SER A 323 12.19 -17.50 2.93
C SER A 323 11.70 -16.16 2.39
N THR A 324 10.94 -15.40 3.19
CA THR A 324 10.30 -14.16 2.73
C THR A 324 11.27 -12.98 2.66
N TYR A 325 12.22 -12.90 3.59
CA TYR A 325 13.11 -11.74 3.71
C TYR A 325 14.58 -12.08 3.54
N ILE A 326 15.11 -13.02 4.30
CA ILE A 326 16.57 -13.25 4.34
C ILE A 326 17.10 -13.80 3.03
N GLU A 327 16.40 -14.76 2.43
CA GLU A 327 16.77 -15.33 1.13
C GLU A 327 16.32 -14.46 -0.05
N ALA A 328 15.20 -13.76 0.09
CA ALA A 328 14.59 -13.00 -0.99
C ALA A 328 15.17 -11.60 -1.16
N LEU A 329 15.42 -10.86 -0.08
CA LEU A 329 15.86 -9.47 -0.15
C LEU A 329 17.17 -9.25 -0.92
N PRO A 330 18.23 -10.03 -0.71
CA PRO A 330 19.47 -9.84 -1.46
C PRO A 330 19.30 -9.98 -2.98
N LYS A 331 18.36 -10.82 -3.42
CA LYS A 331 18.08 -11.05 -4.85
C LYS A 331 17.37 -9.86 -5.50
N LEU A 332 16.78 -8.97 -4.71
CA LEU A 332 16.08 -7.78 -5.18
C LEU A 332 17.00 -6.55 -5.29
N ILE A 333 18.24 -6.65 -4.85
CA ILE A 333 19.21 -5.59 -5.02
C ILE A 333 19.44 -5.34 -6.51
N ASN A 334 19.18 -4.12 -6.95
CA ASN A 334 19.45 -3.73 -8.33
C ASN A 334 20.96 -3.65 -8.54
N PRO A 335 21.54 -4.40 -9.51
CA PRO A 335 22.98 -4.44 -9.71
C PRO A 335 23.57 -3.10 -10.18
N THR A 336 22.77 -2.24 -10.78
CA THR A 336 23.21 -0.91 -11.25
C THR A 336 23.28 0.09 -10.11
N THR A 337 22.25 0.12 -9.25
CA THR A 337 22.15 1.10 -8.16
C THR A 337 22.71 0.59 -6.84
N GLY A 338 22.78 -0.71 -6.63
CA GLY A 338 23.14 -1.32 -5.35
C GLY A 338 22.04 -1.25 -4.29
N HIS A 339 20.86 -0.78 -4.65
CA HIS A 339 19.73 -0.57 -3.75
C HIS A 339 18.57 -1.53 -4.03
N ILE A 340 17.67 -1.63 -3.07
CA ILE A 340 16.36 -2.26 -3.24
C ILE A 340 15.36 -1.15 -3.53
N HIS A 341 14.59 -1.30 -4.60
CA HIS A 341 13.57 -0.34 -5.04
C HIS A 341 12.19 -0.97 -4.89
N THR A 342 11.60 -0.82 -3.72
CA THR A 342 10.20 -1.26 -3.50
C THR A 342 9.24 -0.39 -4.31
N SER A 343 8.11 -0.96 -4.66
CA SER A 343 7.01 -0.20 -5.27
C SER A 343 5.99 0.22 -4.21
N PHE A 344 5.62 1.50 -4.21
CA PHE A 344 4.55 2.03 -3.37
C PHE A 344 3.28 2.16 -4.20
N ASN A 345 2.27 1.36 -3.89
CA ASN A 345 1.06 1.26 -4.70
C ASN A 345 -0.07 2.09 -4.07
N GLN A 346 -0.60 3.05 -4.84
CA GLN A 346 -1.69 3.92 -4.39
C GLN A 346 -3.08 3.30 -4.58
N ALA A 347 -3.24 2.43 -5.57
CA ALA A 347 -4.54 1.96 -6.04
C ALA A 347 -4.87 0.50 -5.66
N VAL A 348 -4.25 -0.03 -4.62
CA VAL A 348 -4.43 -1.43 -4.21
C VAL A 348 -5.37 -1.57 -3.02
N THR A 349 -5.23 -0.73 -1.99
CA THR A 349 -6.05 -0.84 -0.79
C THR A 349 -7.34 -0.04 -0.90
N ALA A 350 -8.43 -0.60 -0.40
CA ALA A 350 -9.71 0.11 -0.35
C ALA A 350 -9.77 1.19 0.74
N THR A 351 -8.81 1.20 1.66
CA THR A 351 -8.75 2.13 2.80
C THR A 351 -8.11 3.47 2.51
N GLY A 352 -7.44 3.63 1.38
CA GLY A 352 -6.59 4.78 1.06
C GLY A 352 -5.14 4.63 1.47
N ARG A 353 -4.77 3.58 2.20
CA ARG A 353 -3.38 3.31 2.56
C ARG A 353 -2.54 2.94 1.34
N LEU A 354 -1.26 3.27 1.39
CA LEU A 354 -0.27 2.73 0.46
C LEU A 354 -0.03 1.25 0.75
N SER A 355 0.24 0.48 -0.27
CA SER A 355 0.84 -0.85 -0.11
C SER A 355 2.26 -0.86 -0.68
N SER A 356 3.06 -1.81 -0.25
CA SER A 356 4.43 -1.99 -0.71
C SER A 356 4.57 -3.37 -1.35
N SER A 357 5.26 -3.45 -2.48
CA SER A 357 5.50 -4.71 -3.17
C SER A 357 6.90 -4.75 -3.79
N ASN A 358 7.42 -5.97 -3.93
CA ASN A 358 8.72 -6.25 -4.53
C ASN A 358 9.91 -5.47 -3.90
N PRO A 359 10.12 -5.53 -2.59
CA PRO A 359 9.46 -6.37 -1.57
C PRO A 359 8.33 -5.66 -0.84
N ASN A 360 7.49 -6.42 -0.15
CA ASN A 360 6.53 -5.86 0.80
C ASN A 360 7.22 -5.60 2.15
N LEU A 361 7.62 -4.37 2.40
CA LEU A 361 8.31 -3.95 3.61
C LEU A 361 7.37 -3.64 4.78
N GLN A 362 6.06 -3.55 4.51
CA GLN A 362 5.07 -3.25 5.55
C GLN A 362 4.70 -4.48 6.39
N ASN A 363 5.00 -5.68 5.91
CA ASN A 363 4.70 -6.94 6.60
C ASN A 363 5.83 -7.47 7.49
N ILE A 364 6.96 -6.78 7.59
CA ILE A 364 8.04 -7.18 8.50
C ILE A 364 7.51 -7.08 9.94
N PRO A 365 7.54 -8.17 10.74
CA PRO A 365 7.00 -8.15 12.10
C PRO A 365 7.72 -7.13 12.98
N ILE A 366 6.93 -6.30 13.69
CA ILE A 366 7.46 -5.24 14.57
C ILE A 366 7.58 -5.72 16.01
N ARG A 367 6.68 -6.60 16.43
CA ARG A 367 6.57 -7.06 17.82
C ARG A 367 7.46 -8.26 18.13
N ASP A 368 7.83 -8.99 17.12
CA ASP A 368 8.68 -10.17 17.20
C ASP A 368 10.15 -9.75 17.16
N ASP A 369 10.94 -10.23 18.09
CA ASP A 369 12.37 -9.93 18.17
C ASP A 369 13.14 -10.40 16.93
N ASP A 370 12.71 -11.50 16.33
CA ASP A 370 13.30 -12.00 15.09
C ASP A 370 12.99 -11.09 13.89
N GLY A 371 11.77 -10.56 13.81
CA GLY A 371 11.40 -9.57 12.80
C GLY A 371 12.17 -8.25 12.96
N LYS A 372 12.42 -7.84 14.19
CA LYS A 372 13.25 -6.65 14.48
C LYS A 372 14.66 -6.79 13.93
N GLU A 373 15.26 -7.98 13.98
CA GLU A 373 16.59 -8.21 13.43
C GLU A 373 16.66 -8.02 11.92
N ILE A 374 15.57 -8.24 11.20
CA ILE A 374 15.48 -7.93 9.77
C ILE A 374 15.52 -6.42 9.54
N ARG A 375 14.84 -5.63 10.38
CA ARG A 375 14.88 -4.17 10.30
C ARG A 375 16.28 -3.61 10.51
N ARG A 376 17.10 -4.25 11.33
CA ARG A 376 18.51 -3.89 11.55
C ARG A 376 19.34 -3.95 10.27
N THR A 377 18.93 -4.72 9.28
CA THR A 377 19.64 -4.87 8.01
C THR A 377 19.41 -3.73 7.01
N PHE A 378 18.42 -2.89 7.26
CA PHE A 378 18.16 -1.69 6.46
C PHE A 378 18.93 -0.51 7.04
N VAL A 379 19.85 0.01 6.25
CA VAL A 379 20.81 1.05 6.64
C VAL A 379 20.67 2.28 5.74
N PRO A 380 21.12 3.46 6.18
CA PRO A 380 21.16 4.63 5.31
C PRO A 380 22.27 4.52 4.27
N GLU A 381 22.32 5.45 3.33
CA GLU A 381 23.46 5.62 2.45
C GLU A 381 24.77 5.77 3.26
N PRO A 382 25.91 5.32 2.72
CA PRO A 382 27.20 5.54 3.39
C PRO A 382 27.42 7.02 3.77
N GLY A 383 27.79 7.25 5.00
CA GLY A 383 27.98 8.59 5.55
C GLY A 383 26.70 9.31 5.97
N HIS A 384 25.55 8.67 5.88
CA HIS A 384 24.26 9.17 6.34
C HIS A 384 23.84 8.52 7.66
N VAL A 385 22.84 9.09 8.30
CA VAL A 385 22.12 8.48 9.43
C VAL A 385 20.71 8.11 9.00
N PHE A 386 20.15 7.09 9.65
CA PHE A 386 18.76 6.70 9.47
C PHE A 386 17.88 7.55 10.39
N PHE A 387 16.92 8.25 9.81
CA PHE A 387 15.96 9.08 10.55
C PHE A 387 14.56 8.53 10.35
N SER A 388 13.83 8.35 11.43
CA SER A 388 12.48 7.82 11.44
C SER A 388 11.55 8.77 12.18
N ALA A 389 10.37 9.00 11.62
CA ALA A 389 9.33 9.78 12.27
C ALA A 389 7.98 9.08 12.10
N ASP A 390 7.24 8.93 13.19
CA ASP A 390 5.92 8.33 13.16
C ASP A 390 4.88 9.17 13.92
N TYR A 391 3.63 9.06 13.51
CA TYR A 391 2.53 9.68 14.23
C TYR A 391 2.21 8.93 15.51
N SER A 392 2.22 9.64 16.63
CA SER A 392 1.83 9.09 17.93
C SER A 392 0.32 8.96 18.02
N GLN A 393 -0.18 7.72 18.16
CA GLN A 393 -1.59 7.41 18.43
C GLN A 393 -2.57 8.08 17.44
N ILE A 394 -2.22 8.13 16.16
CA ILE A 394 -2.99 8.90 15.17
C ILE A 394 -4.45 8.42 15.06
N GLU A 395 -4.72 7.13 15.11
CA GLU A 395 -6.08 6.61 14.98
C GLU A 395 -6.95 7.01 16.17
N LEU A 396 -6.41 6.97 17.40
CA LEU A 396 -7.12 7.42 18.59
C LEU A 396 -7.35 8.93 18.58
N ARG A 397 -6.40 9.72 18.08
CA ARG A 397 -6.54 11.17 17.91
C ARG A 397 -7.61 11.49 16.89
N ILE A 398 -7.69 10.74 15.80
CA ILE A 398 -8.76 10.89 14.80
C ILE A 398 -10.12 10.50 15.39
N MET A 399 -10.19 9.43 16.18
CA MET A 399 -11.41 9.05 16.89
C MET A 399 -11.89 10.18 17.82
N ALA A 400 -10.97 10.79 18.57
CA ALA A 400 -11.29 11.94 19.42
C ALA A 400 -11.86 13.12 18.60
N HIS A 401 -11.24 13.40 17.46
CA HIS A 401 -11.67 14.48 16.56
C HIS A 401 -13.04 14.20 15.95
N LEU A 402 -13.23 13.00 15.35
CA LEU A 402 -14.47 12.64 14.65
C LEU A 402 -15.66 12.49 15.60
N SER A 403 -15.44 11.93 16.78
CA SER A 403 -16.47 11.80 17.81
C SER A 403 -16.79 13.10 18.53
N GLY A 404 -15.80 14.00 18.63
CA GLY A 404 -15.89 15.22 19.43
C GLY A 404 -16.03 14.95 20.93
N ASP A 405 -15.65 13.74 21.40
CA ASP A 405 -15.77 13.38 22.80
C ASP A 405 -14.88 14.27 23.68
N LYS A 406 -15.51 14.99 24.59
CA LYS A 406 -14.83 16.01 25.41
C LYS A 406 -13.70 15.43 26.25
N ASN A 407 -13.93 14.28 26.87
CA ASN A 407 -12.93 13.66 27.74
C ASN A 407 -11.75 13.11 26.95
N LEU A 408 -12.01 12.53 25.78
CA LEU A 408 -10.96 12.01 24.92
C LEU A 408 -10.13 13.14 24.27
N VAL A 409 -10.79 14.20 23.80
CA VAL A 409 -10.14 15.41 23.28
C VAL A 409 -9.26 16.07 24.35
N GLU A 410 -9.78 16.24 25.55
CA GLU A 410 -9.04 16.85 26.66
C GLU A 410 -7.82 16.04 27.05
N ALA A 411 -7.93 14.72 27.12
CA ALA A 411 -6.80 13.82 27.43
C ALA A 411 -5.64 14.01 26.45
N PHE A 412 -5.93 14.13 25.16
CA PHE A 412 -4.90 14.41 24.15
C PHE A 412 -4.34 15.82 24.23
N ARG A 413 -5.17 16.82 24.51
CA ARG A 413 -4.73 18.23 24.67
C ARG A 413 -3.80 18.42 25.86
N GLU A 414 -4.03 17.70 26.95
CA GLU A 414 -3.19 17.72 28.15
C GLU A 414 -1.85 16.99 27.95
N GLY A 415 -1.70 16.24 26.85
CA GLY A 415 -0.47 15.50 26.56
C GLY A 415 -0.21 14.30 27.44
N ASN A 416 -1.22 13.79 28.13
CA ASN A 416 -1.12 12.61 28.99
C ASN A 416 -1.01 11.32 28.18
N ASP A 417 -0.46 10.27 28.81
CA ASP A 417 -0.53 8.91 28.28
C ASP A 417 -2.00 8.49 28.14
N ILE A 418 -2.47 8.36 26.91
CA ILE A 418 -3.87 8.07 26.62
C ILE A 418 -4.35 6.75 27.23
N HIS A 419 -3.48 5.74 27.27
CA HIS A 419 -3.85 4.45 27.84
C HIS A 419 -3.96 4.51 29.35
N ALA A 420 -3.09 5.26 30.02
CA ALA A 420 -3.17 5.53 31.44
C ALA A 420 -4.39 6.42 31.76
N ALA A 421 -4.65 7.44 30.97
CA ALA A 421 -5.84 8.30 31.13
C ALA A 421 -7.13 7.51 30.96
N THR A 422 -7.21 6.63 29.98
CA THR A 422 -8.36 5.73 29.78
C THR A 422 -8.52 4.77 30.96
N ALA A 423 -7.44 4.18 31.45
CA ALA A 423 -7.46 3.29 32.63
C ALA A 423 -7.95 4.02 33.87
N ALA A 424 -7.48 5.24 34.11
CA ALA A 424 -7.94 6.06 35.23
C ALA A 424 -9.46 6.27 35.22
N LYS A 425 -10.04 6.52 34.05
CA LYS A 425 -11.48 6.70 33.89
C LYS A 425 -12.27 5.40 34.00
N ILE A 426 -11.81 4.32 33.37
CA ILE A 426 -12.48 3.00 33.40
C ILE A 426 -12.49 2.44 34.83
N PHE A 427 -11.33 2.46 35.50
CA PHE A 427 -11.17 1.89 36.84
C PHE A 427 -11.45 2.89 37.97
N LYS A 428 -11.86 4.12 37.63
CA LYS A 428 -12.23 5.19 38.58
C LYS A 428 -11.17 5.47 39.62
N LYS A 429 -9.94 5.66 39.16
CA LYS A 429 -8.75 5.95 39.97
C LYS A 429 -8.08 7.25 39.52
N PRO A 430 -7.33 7.91 40.41
CA PRO A 430 -6.40 8.95 39.99
C PRO A 430 -5.36 8.40 39.00
N LEU A 431 -4.85 9.22 38.10
CA LEU A 431 -3.88 8.83 37.09
C LEU A 431 -2.62 8.19 37.68
N GLU A 432 -2.17 8.71 38.82
CA GLU A 432 -0.96 8.24 39.52
C GLU A 432 -1.10 6.84 40.13
N GLU A 433 -2.33 6.39 40.38
CA GLU A 433 -2.63 5.08 40.98
C GLU A 433 -2.90 3.99 39.93
N VAL A 434 -2.85 4.30 38.66
CA VAL A 434 -3.07 3.32 37.56
C VAL A 434 -1.93 2.30 37.55
N THR A 435 -2.28 1.01 37.65
CA THR A 435 -1.32 -0.08 37.56
C THR A 435 -0.91 -0.37 36.13
N LYS A 436 0.22 -1.04 35.95
CA LYS A 436 0.68 -1.48 34.62
C LYS A 436 -0.32 -2.42 33.93
N ASP A 437 -0.97 -3.30 34.72
CA ASP A 437 -1.98 -4.21 34.19
C ASP A 437 -3.25 -3.48 33.74
N GLU A 438 -3.71 -2.53 34.54
CA GLU A 438 -4.85 -1.67 34.18
C GLU A 438 -4.56 -0.85 32.92
N ARG A 439 -3.36 -0.28 32.80
CA ARG A 439 -2.94 0.42 31.58
C ARG A 439 -2.91 -0.51 30.36
N ARG A 440 -2.42 -1.73 30.50
CA ARG A 440 -2.39 -2.76 29.46
C ARG A 440 -3.81 -3.12 29.01
N LYS A 441 -4.73 -3.33 29.95
CA LYS A 441 -6.15 -3.60 29.66
C LYS A 441 -6.79 -2.42 28.92
N ALA A 442 -6.54 -1.21 29.36
CA ALA A 442 -7.03 0.00 28.70
C ALA A 442 -6.45 0.17 27.28
N LYS A 443 -5.18 -0.15 27.07
CA LYS A 443 -4.56 -0.15 25.73
C LYS A 443 -5.27 -1.12 24.79
N THR A 444 -5.54 -2.33 25.25
CA THR A 444 -6.26 -3.34 24.47
C THR A 444 -7.69 -2.88 24.16
N ALA A 445 -8.37 -2.26 25.11
CA ALA A 445 -9.70 -1.70 24.92
C ALA A 445 -9.69 -0.53 23.93
N ASN A 446 -8.77 0.42 24.05
CA ASN A 446 -8.65 1.54 23.13
C ASN A 446 -8.51 1.09 21.68
N PHE A 447 -7.61 0.16 21.40
CA PHE A 447 -7.42 -0.35 20.05
C PHE A 447 -8.57 -1.25 19.59
N GLY A 448 -9.07 -2.11 20.46
CA GLY A 448 -10.16 -3.02 20.13
C GLY A 448 -11.45 -2.28 19.78
N ILE A 449 -11.78 -1.22 20.51
CA ILE A 449 -13.01 -0.45 20.31
C ILE A 449 -12.97 0.35 19.02
N ILE A 450 -11.84 0.94 18.65
CA ILE A 450 -11.67 1.59 17.33
C ILE A 450 -11.99 0.61 16.19
N TYR A 451 -11.62 -0.65 16.36
CA TYR A 451 -11.90 -1.70 15.37
C TYR A 451 -13.26 -2.38 15.55
N GLY A 452 -14.11 -1.86 16.43
CA GLY A 452 -15.45 -2.40 16.67
C GLY A 452 -15.45 -3.81 17.26
N ILE A 453 -14.50 -4.12 18.14
CA ILE A 453 -14.35 -5.46 18.73
C ILE A 453 -15.58 -5.85 19.56
N SER A 454 -16.01 -7.12 19.42
CA SER A 454 -17.06 -7.70 20.26
C SER A 454 -16.53 -8.09 21.65
N ALA A 455 -17.44 -8.27 22.60
CA ALA A 455 -17.09 -8.79 23.94
C ALA A 455 -16.37 -10.15 23.85
N PHE A 456 -16.78 -11.00 22.93
CA PHE A 456 -16.13 -12.28 22.67
C PHE A 456 -14.67 -12.10 22.18
N GLY A 457 -14.47 -11.26 21.18
CA GLY A 457 -13.12 -10.99 20.64
C GLY A 457 -12.20 -10.33 21.65
N LEU A 458 -12.72 -9.42 22.46
CA LEU A 458 -11.96 -8.77 23.54
C LEU A 458 -11.57 -9.77 24.63
N ALA A 459 -12.50 -10.65 25.02
CA ALA A 459 -12.24 -11.71 25.99
C ALA A 459 -11.10 -12.64 25.55
N GLU A 460 -11.10 -13.06 24.29
CA GLU A 460 -10.01 -13.88 23.72
C GLU A 460 -8.66 -13.16 23.74
N ARG A 461 -8.63 -11.89 23.32
CA ARG A 461 -7.38 -11.10 23.29
C ARG A 461 -6.78 -10.84 24.67
N MET A 462 -7.63 -10.67 25.65
CA MET A 462 -7.19 -10.32 27.01
C MET A 462 -7.01 -11.54 27.92
N GLY A 463 -7.49 -12.72 27.50
CA GLY A 463 -7.49 -13.92 28.34
C GLY A 463 -8.41 -13.78 29.57
N VAL A 464 -9.51 -13.06 29.42
CA VAL A 464 -10.52 -12.83 30.47
C VAL A 464 -11.86 -13.46 30.11
N SER A 465 -12.80 -13.51 31.08
CA SER A 465 -14.15 -14.00 30.80
C SER A 465 -14.91 -13.06 29.87
N ARG A 466 -15.90 -13.60 29.18
CA ARG A 466 -16.79 -12.82 28.31
C ARG A 466 -17.56 -11.75 29.10
N THR A 467 -17.92 -12.05 30.34
CA THR A 467 -18.61 -11.12 31.25
C THR A 467 -17.70 -9.95 31.60
N GLU A 468 -16.44 -10.24 31.98
CA GLU A 468 -15.43 -9.20 32.27
C GLU A 468 -15.15 -8.32 31.05
N ALA A 469 -15.02 -8.91 29.85
CA ALA A 469 -14.85 -8.16 28.62
C ALA A 469 -16.03 -7.24 28.31
N LYS A 470 -17.26 -7.72 28.52
CA LYS A 470 -18.47 -6.93 28.36
C LYS A 470 -18.53 -5.74 29.32
N GLU A 471 -18.24 -5.96 30.59
CA GLU A 471 -18.16 -4.91 31.60
C GLU A 471 -17.08 -3.87 31.25
N LEU A 472 -15.94 -4.32 30.73
CA LEU A 472 -14.87 -3.42 30.31
C LEU A 472 -15.30 -2.53 29.16
N ILE A 473 -16.02 -3.06 28.18
CA ILE A 473 -16.57 -2.28 27.06
C ILE A 473 -17.59 -1.25 27.56
N GLU A 474 -18.51 -1.67 28.43
CA GLU A 474 -19.52 -0.78 29.01
C GLU A 474 -18.85 0.34 29.83
N ASN A 475 -17.87 0.00 30.66
CA ASN A 475 -17.11 0.97 31.47
C ASN A 475 -16.23 1.90 30.61
N TYR A 476 -15.81 1.46 29.44
CA TYR A 476 -15.10 2.32 28.48
C TYR A 476 -16.02 3.44 27.95
N PHE A 477 -17.24 3.11 27.55
CA PHE A 477 -18.15 4.07 26.96
C PHE A 477 -18.79 5.04 27.96
N LEU A 478 -18.80 4.71 29.25
CA LEU A 478 -19.32 5.61 30.28
C LEU A 478 -18.59 6.98 30.30
N PRO A 479 -17.24 7.03 30.35
CA PRO A 479 -16.52 8.31 30.26
C PRO A 479 -16.41 8.86 28.84
N TYR A 480 -16.66 8.04 27.82
CA TYR A 480 -16.55 8.43 26.40
C TYR A 480 -17.88 8.21 25.64
N PRO A 481 -18.98 8.84 26.06
CA PRO A 481 -20.30 8.57 25.46
C PRO A 481 -20.38 9.02 23.99
N ALA A 482 -19.66 10.06 23.60
CA ALA A 482 -19.66 10.56 22.24
C ALA A 482 -18.93 9.60 21.27
N VAL A 483 -18.00 8.79 21.76
CA VAL A 483 -17.36 7.73 20.95
C VAL A 483 -18.39 6.70 20.52
N LYS A 484 -19.22 6.23 21.46
CA LYS A 484 -20.29 5.26 21.13
C LYS A 484 -21.33 5.87 20.18
N GLU A 485 -21.71 7.11 20.41
CA GLU A 485 -22.65 7.82 19.52
C GLU A 485 -22.10 7.94 18.10
N TYR A 486 -20.81 8.28 17.97
CA TYR A 486 -20.12 8.32 16.68
C TYR A 486 -20.12 6.95 15.97
N MET A 487 -19.84 5.87 16.71
CA MET A 487 -19.84 4.50 16.17
C MET A 487 -21.24 4.12 15.66
N ASP A 488 -22.27 4.36 16.44
CA ASP A 488 -23.67 4.04 16.07
C ASP A 488 -24.11 4.87 14.85
N LYS A 489 -23.80 6.15 14.81
CA LYS A 489 -24.07 7.03 13.66
C LYS A 489 -23.34 6.58 12.40
N SER A 490 -22.10 6.13 12.52
CA SER A 490 -21.32 5.66 11.37
C SER A 490 -21.97 4.44 10.72
N ILE A 491 -22.47 3.52 11.53
CA ILE A 491 -23.20 2.34 11.05
C ILE A 491 -24.52 2.77 10.38
N ASP A 492 -25.27 3.66 11.00
CA ASP A 492 -26.55 4.13 10.47
C ASP A 492 -26.38 4.86 9.13
N LEU A 493 -25.36 5.72 9.02
CA LEU A 493 -25.04 6.39 7.77
C LEU A 493 -24.62 5.40 6.68
N ALA A 494 -23.86 4.37 7.03
CA ALA A 494 -23.46 3.34 6.08
C ALA A 494 -24.67 2.53 5.58
N ARG A 495 -25.62 2.21 6.46
CA ARG A 495 -26.88 1.54 6.09
C ARG A 495 -27.73 2.37 5.14
N ASP A 496 -27.80 3.68 5.40
CA ASP A 496 -28.60 4.61 4.64
C ASP A 496 -28.00 4.92 3.27
N ARG A 497 -26.70 5.14 3.21
CA ARG A 497 -25.98 5.57 1.99
C ARG A 497 -25.33 4.45 1.20
N GLY A 498 -24.97 3.34 1.85
CA GLY A 498 -24.17 2.25 1.26
C GLY A 498 -22.67 2.54 1.23
N TYR A 499 -22.24 3.68 1.74
CA TYR A 499 -20.84 4.07 1.84
C TYR A 499 -20.57 4.96 3.04
N ILE A 500 -19.30 5.10 3.38
CA ILE A 500 -18.82 6.04 4.39
C ILE A 500 -17.71 6.91 3.80
N LEU A 501 -17.43 8.02 4.49
CA LEU A 501 -16.45 9.01 4.07
C LEU A 501 -15.36 9.16 5.11
N THR A 502 -14.11 9.38 4.63
CA THR A 502 -13.06 9.96 5.47
C THR A 502 -13.33 11.45 5.68
N ASP A 503 -12.61 12.07 6.58
CA ASP A 503 -12.73 13.52 6.83
C ASP A 503 -12.30 14.38 5.62
N PHE A 504 -11.56 13.80 4.69
CA PHE A 504 -11.17 14.42 3.41
C PHE A 504 -12.14 14.13 2.26
N GLY A 505 -13.18 13.32 2.50
CA GLY A 505 -14.18 12.99 1.50
C GLY A 505 -13.87 11.74 0.67
N ARG A 506 -12.87 10.95 1.06
CA ARG A 506 -12.58 9.66 0.41
C ARG A 506 -13.70 8.67 0.71
N ARG A 507 -14.22 7.99 -0.31
CA ARG A 507 -15.31 7.02 -0.18
C ARG A 507 -14.83 5.60 0.10
N ARG A 508 -15.57 4.90 0.95
CA ARG A 508 -15.50 3.45 1.12
C ARG A 508 -16.91 2.88 0.99
N TYR A 509 -17.15 2.02 -0.01
CA TYR A 509 -18.43 1.37 -0.20
C TYR A 509 -18.56 0.14 0.69
N LEU A 510 -19.75 -0.06 1.27
CA LEU A 510 -20.06 -1.16 2.18
C LEU A 510 -21.32 -1.90 1.69
N SER A 511 -21.19 -2.64 0.61
CA SER A 511 -22.29 -3.37 -0.02
C SER A 511 -22.94 -4.39 0.91
N ASP A 512 -22.20 -4.92 1.87
CA ASP A 512 -22.66 -5.95 2.81
C ASP A 512 -23.27 -5.42 4.11
N ILE A 513 -23.40 -4.09 4.25
CA ILE A 513 -23.87 -3.46 5.50
C ILE A 513 -25.30 -3.89 5.90
N ASN A 514 -26.11 -4.25 4.93
CA ASN A 514 -27.48 -4.73 5.12
C ASN A 514 -27.63 -6.23 4.86
N SER A 515 -26.55 -7.01 4.86
CA SER A 515 -26.57 -8.46 4.65
C SER A 515 -27.43 -9.17 5.71
N ALA A 516 -28.20 -10.14 5.28
CA ALA A 516 -28.94 -11.02 6.18
C ALA A 516 -28.03 -11.92 7.02
N ASN A 517 -26.81 -12.21 6.50
CA ASN A 517 -25.81 -12.98 7.23
C ASN A 517 -25.16 -12.09 8.30
N SER A 518 -25.34 -12.45 9.57
CA SER A 518 -24.85 -11.67 10.71
C SER A 518 -23.31 -11.54 10.77
N VAL A 519 -22.57 -12.54 10.29
CA VAL A 519 -21.09 -12.51 10.26
C VAL A 519 -20.60 -11.52 9.21
N VAL A 520 -21.18 -11.59 8.01
CA VAL A 520 -20.87 -10.69 6.89
C VAL A 520 -21.26 -9.24 7.24
N ARG A 521 -22.47 -9.06 7.77
CA ARG A 521 -22.95 -7.75 8.22
C ARG A 521 -22.09 -7.18 9.33
N GLY A 522 -21.69 -7.98 10.32
CA GLY A 522 -20.83 -7.56 11.42
C GLY A 522 -19.46 -7.07 10.93
N TYR A 523 -18.89 -7.71 9.92
CA TYR A 523 -17.65 -7.25 9.28
C TYR A 523 -17.83 -5.87 8.60
N ALA A 524 -18.93 -5.69 7.87
CA ALA A 524 -19.26 -4.41 7.26
C ALA A 524 -19.50 -3.31 8.30
N GLU A 525 -20.17 -3.61 9.41
CA GLU A 525 -20.39 -2.69 10.53
C GLU A 525 -19.05 -2.23 11.16
N ARG A 526 -18.13 -3.16 11.37
CA ARG A 526 -16.77 -2.80 11.85
C ARG A 526 -16.02 -1.90 10.87
N ASN A 527 -16.15 -2.16 9.58
CA ASN A 527 -15.56 -1.29 8.55
C ASN A 527 -16.22 0.09 8.52
N ALA A 528 -17.53 0.20 8.79
CA ALA A 528 -18.22 1.49 8.88
C ALA A 528 -17.63 2.38 9.98
N ILE A 529 -17.19 1.78 11.09
CA ILE A 529 -16.55 2.49 12.20
C ILE A 529 -15.10 2.82 11.87
N ASN A 530 -14.37 1.84 11.37
CA ASN A 530 -12.92 1.87 11.25
C ASN A 530 -12.41 2.57 9.98
N ALA A 531 -13.10 2.43 8.85
CA ALA A 531 -12.62 2.96 7.57
C ALA A 531 -12.51 4.49 7.54
N PRO A 532 -13.40 5.29 8.15
CA PRO A 532 -13.18 6.74 8.26
C PRO A 532 -11.90 7.09 9.02
N ILE A 533 -11.57 6.33 10.04
CA ILE A 533 -10.38 6.55 10.89
C ILE A 533 -9.11 6.18 10.13
N GLN A 534 -9.06 4.98 9.58
CA GLN A 534 -7.89 4.52 8.82
C GLN A 534 -7.67 5.34 7.55
N GLY A 535 -8.74 5.66 6.83
CA GLY A 535 -8.66 6.46 5.62
C GLY A 535 -8.22 7.89 5.90
N THR A 536 -8.70 8.51 6.96
CA THR A 536 -8.27 9.85 7.38
C THR A 536 -6.79 9.84 7.79
N ALA A 537 -6.35 8.82 8.52
CA ALA A 537 -4.92 8.65 8.86
C ALA A 537 -4.06 8.51 7.60
N ALA A 538 -4.50 7.71 6.63
CA ALA A 538 -3.81 7.55 5.34
C ALA A 538 -3.72 8.87 4.57
N ASP A 539 -4.79 9.65 4.53
CA ASP A 539 -4.80 10.97 3.88
C ASP A 539 -3.85 11.95 4.57
N ILE A 540 -3.83 11.96 5.90
CA ILE A 540 -2.93 12.83 6.68
C ILE A 540 -1.46 12.53 6.35
N ILE A 541 -1.05 11.25 6.35
CA ILE A 541 0.35 10.91 6.06
C ILE A 541 0.72 11.20 4.61
N LYS A 542 -0.19 11.02 3.67
CA LYS A 542 0.00 11.40 2.27
C LYS A 542 0.22 12.91 2.12
N ILE A 543 -0.58 13.72 2.78
CA ILE A 543 -0.43 15.18 2.80
C ILE A 543 0.92 15.57 3.42
N ALA A 544 1.30 14.94 4.53
CA ALA A 544 2.61 15.17 5.15
C ALA A 544 3.75 14.85 4.18
N MET A 545 3.69 13.72 3.48
CA MET A 545 4.70 13.33 2.48
C MET A 545 4.84 14.37 1.37
N ILE A 546 3.73 14.86 0.85
CA ILE A 546 3.71 15.89 -0.21
C ILE A 546 4.38 17.17 0.29
N ARG A 547 4.01 17.65 1.47
CA ARG A 547 4.54 18.89 2.05
C ARG A 547 6.01 18.78 2.43
N ILE A 548 6.41 17.64 2.99
CA ILE A 548 7.81 17.36 3.33
C ILE A 548 8.66 17.37 2.06
N ALA A 549 8.26 16.66 1.03
CA ALA A 549 8.99 16.59 -0.24
C ALA A 549 9.13 17.98 -0.89
N ASP A 550 8.06 18.76 -0.92
CA ASP A 550 8.07 20.12 -1.45
C ASP A 550 9.02 21.04 -0.66
N ARG A 551 8.96 20.99 0.65
CA ARG A 551 9.80 21.79 1.52
C ARG A 551 11.28 21.40 1.43
N MET A 552 11.58 20.10 1.40
CA MET A 552 12.94 19.60 1.18
C MET A 552 13.54 20.13 -0.13
N ARG A 553 12.74 20.11 -1.20
CA ARG A 553 13.13 20.63 -2.50
C ARG A 553 13.38 22.14 -2.44
N ARG A 554 12.48 22.92 -1.85
CA ARG A 554 12.60 24.39 -1.73
C ARG A 554 13.80 24.83 -0.88
N GLU A 555 14.10 24.09 0.18
CA GLU A 555 15.25 24.36 1.05
C GLU A 555 16.55 23.76 0.52
N GLY A 556 16.51 23.03 -0.59
CA GLY A 556 17.70 22.50 -1.27
C GLY A 556 18.46 21.44 -0.50
N VAL A 557 17.81 20.70 0.40
CA VAL A 557 18.43 19.60 1.14
C VAL A 557 18.73 18.41 0.23
N LYS A 558 19.81 17.72 0.50
CA LYS A 558 20.27 16.54 -0.26
C LYS A 558 19.80 15.22 0.33
N SER A 559 19.40 15.22 1.59
CA SER A 559 18.83 14.06 2.26
C SER A 559 17.55 13.58 1.57
N LYS A 560 17.22 12.30 1.71
CA LYS A 560 16.13 11.66 0.96
C LYS A 560 15.12 11.00 1.88
N MET A 561 13.84 11.14 1.55
CA MET A 561 12.78 10.29 2.07
C MET A 561 12.83 8.96 1.32
N ILE A 562 12.84 7.84 2.03
CA ILE A 562 13.11 6.52 1.42
C ILE A 562 11.98 5.51 1.61
N LEU A 563 11.27 5.55 2.74
CA LEU A 563 10.21 4.57 3.05
C LEU A 563 9.01 5.24 3.71
N GLN A 564 7.86 4.68 3.44
CA GLN A 564 6.63 4.88 4.19
C GLN A 564 6.11 3.51 4.64
N VAL A 565 5.96 3.30 5.93
CA VAL A 565 5.48 2.05 6.52
C VAL A 565 4.48 2.37 7.62
N HIS A 566 3.22 1.94 7.49
CA HIS A 566 2.13 2.27 8.41
C HIS A 566 1.98 3.79 8.61
N ASP A 567 2.26 4.30 9.80
CA ASP A 567 2.18 5.72 10.15
C ASP A 567 3.58 6.38 10.25
N GLU A 568 4.58 5.73 9.68
CA GLU A 568 5.99 6.05 9.78
C GLU A 568 6.57 6.50 8.44
N LEU A 569 7.42 7.51 8.50
CA LEU A 569 8.25 7.98 7.40
C LEU A 569 9.72 7.79 7.75
N ASN A 570 10.50 7.28 6.81
CA ASN A 570 11.92 7.00 7.00
C ASN A 570 12.77 7.77 5.99
N PHE A 571 13.94 8.20 6.43
CA PHE A 571 14.83 9.08 5.69
C PHE A 571 16.29 8.61 5.81
N SER A 572 17.03 8.78 4.73
CA SER A 572 18.49 8.71 4.74
C SER A 572 19.03 10.15 4.79
N VAL A 573 19.66 10.53 5.88
CA VAL A 573 19.96 11.93 6.21
C VAL A 573 21.45 12.17 6.35
N LEU A 574 21.94 13.21 5.66
CA LEU A 574 23.29 13.73 5.89
C LEU A 574 23.38 14.29 7.32
N PRO A 575 24.43 13.96 8.08
CA PRO A 575 24.54 14.41 9.48
C PRO A 575 24.42 15.93 9.64
N GLU A 576 24.96 16.70 8.71
CA GLU A 576 24.89 18.17 8.72
C GLU A 576 23.49 18.73 8.43
N GLU A 577 22.59 17.91 7.85
CA GLU A 577 21.20 18.28 7.56
C GLU A 577 20.21 17.76 8.60
N LEU A 578 20.68 17.02 9.62
CA LEU A 578 19.79 16.32 10.55
C LEU A 578 18.81 17.26 11.27
N ASP A 579 19.30 18.39 11.79
CA ASP A 579 18.43 19.36 12.48
C ASP A 579 17.41 19.98 11.54
N THR A 580 17.82 20.30 10.32
CA THR A 580 16.94 20.83 9.26
C THR A 580 15.87 19.83 8.88
N ILE A 581 16.23 18.57 8.64
CA ILE A 581 15.28 17.50 8.30
C ILE A 581 14.31 17.25 9.44
N ARG A 582 14.80 17.16 10.67
CA ARG A 582 13.93 16.98 11.84
C ARG A 582 12.88 18.10 11.93
N LYS A 583 13.30 19.33 11.77
CA LYS A 583 12.41 20.50 11.79
C LYS A 583 11.35 20.42 10.69
N ILE A 584 11.76 20.16 9.45
CA ILE A 584 10.84 20.01 8.32
C ILE A 584 9.83 18.90 8.58
N VAL A 585 10.31 17.72 8.93
CA VAL A 585 9.45 16.53 9.09
C VAL A 585 8.45 16.71 10.23
N VAL A 586 8.89 17.17 11.39
CA VAL A 586 8.01 17.38 12.55
C VAL A 586 6.98 18.47 12.26
N GLU A 587 7.40 19.62 11.74
CA GLU A 587 6.48 20.72 11.44
C GLU A 587 5.42 20.30 10.40
N GLU A 588 5.82 19.64 9.32
CA GLU A 588 4.89 19.25 8.26
C GLU A 588 3.99 18.09 8.66
N MET A 589 4.49 17.12 9.43
CA MET A 589 3.63 16.06 9.97
C MET A 589 2.61 16.60 10.96
N GLU A 590 3.01 17.45 11.88
CA GLU A 590 2.14 17.99 12.92
C GLU A 590 1.12 19.02 12.39
N SER A 591 1.43 19.69 11.29
CA SER A 591 0.55 20.66 10.63
C SER A 591 -0.22 20.12 9.42
N ALA A 592 -0.06 18.84 9.09
CA ALA A 592 -0.67 18.24 7.90
C ALA A 592 -2.20 18.37 7.90
N TYR A 593 -2.82 18.33 9.06
CA TYR A 593 -4.24 18.51 9.24
C TYR A 593 -4.56 19.15 10.59
N THR A 594 -5.46 20.12 10.59
CA THR A 594 -5.92 20.79 11.82
C THR A 594 -7.14 20.07 12.39
N MET A 595 -6.98 19.48 13.57
CA MET A 595 -8.02 18.76 14.29
C MET A 595 -8.29 19.39 15.66
N GLN A 596 -9.32 18.91 16.33
CA GLN A 596 -9.62 19.30 17.72
C GLN A 596 -8.52 18.88 18.71
N VAL A 597 -7.72 17.90 18.33
CA VAL A 597 -6.56 17.41 19.09
C VAL A 597 -5.29 17.62 18.27
N PRO A 598 -4.12 17.84 18.90
CA PRO A 598 -2.88 18.01 18.16
C PRO A 598 -2.43 16.70 17.51
N LEU A 599 -1.82 16.80 16.33
CA LEU A 599 -1.00 15.71 15.78
C LEU A 599 0.39 15.81 16.39
N VAL A 600 0.95 14.66 16.77
CA VAL A 600 2.28 14.57 17.36
C VAL A 600 3.13 13.58 16.58
N ALA A 601 4.29 14.02 16.14
CA ALA A 601 5.28 13.19 15.47
C ALA A 601 6.43 12.86 16.44
N GLU A 602 6.73 11.58 16.58
CA GLU A 602 7.86 11.08 17.38
C GLU A 602 9.00 10.70 16.43
N CYS A 603 10.22 11.12 16.76
CA CYS A 603 11.39 10.94 15.90
C CYS A 603 12.47 10.11 16.59
N GLY A 604 13.23 9.38 15.78
CA GLY A 604 14.41 8.66 16.20
C GLY A 604 15.50 8.70 15.15
N VAL A 605 16.74 8.55 15.58
CA VAL A 605 17.94 8.54 14.76
C VAL A 605 18.78 7.33 15.11
N GLY A 606 19.36 6.67 14.12
CA GLY A 606 20.21 5.52 14.34
C GLY A 606 21.05 5.18 13.12
N GLU A 607 21.80 4.10 13.24
CA GLU A 607 22.63 3.57 12.15
C GLU A 607 21.86 2.60 11.25
N ASN A 608 20.64 2.25 11.65
CA ASN A 608 19.76 1.36 10.90
C ASN A 608 18.30 1.65 11.27
N TRP A 609 17.39 1.01 10.56
CA TRP A 609 15.95 1.20 10.78
C TRP A 609 15.49 0.81 12.19
N LEU A 610 16.02 -0.29 12.74
CA LEU A 610 15.64 -0.72 14.10
C LEU A 610 16.03 0.30 15.16
N GLU A 611 17.26 0.83 15.09
CA GLU A 611 17.76 1.80 16.06
C GLU A 611 17.04 3.15 15.98
N ALA A 612 16.59 3.53 14.79
CA ALA A 612 15.89 4.80 14.57
C ALA A 612 14.41 4.74 14.99
N HIS A 613 13.84 3.55 15.11
CA HIS A 613 12.42 3.38 15.39
C HIS A 613 12.05 3.51 16.87
#